data_21da37bd72128d6a86f644042bbcd46f
#
_entry.id   21da37bd72128d6a86f644042bbcd46f
#
_cell.length_a   1.000
_cell.length_b   1.000
_cell.length_c   1.000
_cell.angle_alpha   90.00
_cell.angle_beta   90.00
_cell.angle_gamma   90.00
#
_symmetry.space_group_name_H-M   'P 1'
#
loop_
_entity.id
_entity.type
_entity.pdbx_description
1 polymer ?
#
loop_
_entity_poly.entity_id
_entity_poly.type
_entity_poly.pdbx_seq_one_letter_code
_entity_poly.pdbx_strand_id
1 'polypeptide(L)'
;EVIEQTGLSPECHKKIGQLSKGYRQRVGLAAALLHDPEVLILDEPTTGLDPNQLIEIRKLIREIAKEKTILLSTHIMKEVEAVCDRVIIINKGELVADKKLEELREAEEQIIEVEFDYRVEEQLLQQMPNVSTVKNTGGFVYEITFGTSKDMRPTVFDFAHDNKLKTLQLSRKNKNLESLFTELTSKA
;
A
#
# COMPACT_ATOMS: atom_id res chain seq x y z
N GLU A 1 16.44 24.69 -14.57
CA GLU A 1 16.59 23.23 -14.36
C GLU A 1 15.70 22.75 -13.23
N VAL A 2 15.93 23.11 -11.92
CA VAL A 2 15.10 22.64 -10.79
C VAL A 2 13.64 23.07 -10.90
N ILE A 3 13.34 24.29 -11.35
CA ILE A 3 11.98 24.79 -11.60
C ILE A 3 11.25 23.94 -12.65
N GLU A 4 11.95 23.56 -13.69
CA GLU A 4 11.42 22.72 -14.76
C GLU A 4 11.22 21.28 -14.27
N GLN A 5 12.21 20.70 -13.61
CA GLN A 5 12.18 19.36 -13.03
C GLN A 5 11.00 19.18 -12.05
N THR A 6 10.72 20.21 -11.25
CA THR A 6 9.61 20.18 -10.28
C THR A 6 8.26 20.62 -10.88
N GLY A 7 8.19 20.95 -12.18
CA GLY A 7 6.98 21.37 -12.87
C GLY A 7 6.43 22.72 -12.40
N LEU A 8 7.31 23.62 -11.95
CA LEU A 8 6.93 24.96 -11.47
C LEU A 8 6.87 26.01 -12.58
N SER A 9 7.36 25.73 -13.77
CA SER A 9 7.47 26.68 -14.89
C SER A 9 6.16 27.45 -15.18
N PRO A 10 4.96 26.84 -15.17
CA PRO A 10 3.72 27.56 -15.44
C PRO A 10 3.39 28.63 -14.40
N GLU A 11 3.83 28.47 -13.17
CA GLU A 11 3.45 29.30 -12.01
C GLU A 11 4.64 30.12 -11.44
N CYS A 12 5.81 30.08 -12.07
CA CYS A 12 7.04 30.68 -11.54
C CYS A 12 6.99 32.22 -11.40
N HIS A 13 6.04 32.87 -12.07
CA HIS A 13 5.83 34.32 -11.99
C HIS A 13 4.96 34.76 -10.81
N LYS A 14 4.30 33.82 -10.11
CA LYS A 14 3.42 34.11 -8.97
C LYS A 14 4.19 34.14 -7.64
N LYS A 15 3.69 34.92 -6.70
CA LYS A 15 4.17 34.86 -5.32
C LYS A 15 3.74 33.54 -4.67
N ILE A 16 4.55 32.99 -3.76
CA ILE A 16 4.27 31.71 -3.09
C ILE A 16 2.88 31.68 -2.43
N GLY A 17 2.42 32.78 -1.84
CA GLY A 17 1.09 32.90 -1.23
C GLY A 17 -0.08 32.77 -2.23
N GLN A 18 0.15 32.93 -3.51
CA GLN A 18 -0.85 32.80 -4.57
C GLN A 18 -0.91 31.41 -5.18
N LEU A 19 0.03 30.53 -4.81
CA LEU A 19 0.11 29.17 -5.30
C LEU A 19 -0.88 28.25 -4.59
N SER A 20 -1.37 27.25 -5.33
CA SER A 20 -2.12 26.16 -4.72
C SER A 20 -1.23 25.37 -3.72
N LYS A 21 -1.85 24.56 -2.88
CA LYS A 21 -1.10 23.72 -1.93
C LYS A 21 -0.09 22.81 -2.65
N GLY A 22 -0.50 22.17 -3.75
CA GLY A 22 0.39 21.31 -4.56
C GLY A 22 1.57 22.06 -5.15
N TYR A 23 1.35 23.28 -5.64
CA TYR A 23 2.45 24.11 -6.13
C TYR A 23 3.38 24.58 -5.01
N ARG A 24 2.87 24.85 -3.81
CA ARG A 24 3.72 25.16 -2.63
C ARG A 24 4.56 23.95 -2.21
N GLN A 25 4.03 22.73 -2.25
CA GLN A 25 4.81 21.49 -2.03
C GLN A 25 5.95 21.37 -3.04
N ARG A 26 5.67 21.62 -4.32
CA ARG A 26 6.70 21.61 -5.38
C ARG A 26 7.77 22.69 -5.16
N VAL A 27 7.41 23.86 -4.65
CA VAL A 27 8.38 24.90 -4.27
C VAL A 27 9.29 24.42 -3.13
N GLY A 28 8.72 23.77 -2.10
CA GLY A 28 9.51 23.17 -1.01
C GLY A 28 10.49 22.11 -1.54
N LEU A 29 10.00 21.23 -2.42
CA LEU A 29 10.83 20.22 -3.07
C LEU A 29 11.93 20.84 -3.95
N ALA A 30 11.60 21.86 -4.74
CA ALA A 30 12.57 22.59 -5.53
C ALA A 30 13.66 23.25 -4.68
N ALA A 31 13.28 23.85 -3.56
CA ALA A 31 14.23 24.44 -2.62
C ALA A 31 15.18 23.38 -2.02
N ALA A 32 14.66 22.22 -1.68
CA ALA A 32 15.45 21.11 -1.16
C ALA A 32 16.41 20.52 -2.21
N LEU A 33 16.05 20.56 -3.49
CA LEU A 33 16.87 20.06 -4.62
C LEU A 33 17.92 21.08 -5.09
N LEU A 34 17.84 22.34 -4.67
CA LEU A 34 18.68 23.41 -5.21
C LEU A 34 20.18 23.17 -5.00
N HIS A 35 20.54 22.46 -3.91
CA HIS A 35 21.92 22.15 -3.56
C HIS A 35 22.38 20.79 -4.09
N ASP A 36 21.59 20.15 -4.93
CA ASP A 36 21.86 18.83 -5.51
C ASP A 36 22.26 17.76 -4.47
N PRO A 37 21.44 17.54 -3.41
CA PRO A 37 21.80 16.61 -2.34
C PRO A 37 21.75 15.15 -2.84
N GLU A 38 22.60 14.30 -2.31
CA GLU A 38 22.56 12.84 -2.53
C GLU A 38 21.37 12.18 -1.79
N VAL A 39 20.99 12.76 -0.64
CA VAL A 39 19.91 12.27 0.23
C VAL A 39 18.89 13.39 0.43
N LEU A 40 17.62 13.08 0.18
CA LEU A 40 16.49 13.99 0.35
C LEU A 40 15.57 13.46 1.43
N ILE A 41 15.25 14.29 2.42
CA ILE A 41 14.29 13.96 3.48
C ILE A 41 13.01 14.75 3.25
N LEU A 42 11.89 14.03 3.10
CA LEU A 42 10.57 14.58 2.85
C LEU A 42 9.62 14.20 3.98
N ASP A 43 9.11 15.21 4.68
CA ASP A 43 8.13 15.01 5.76
C ASP A 43 6.73 15.27 5.24
N GLU A 44 5.89 14.21 5.22
CA GLU A 44 4.48 14.24 4.78
C GLU A 44 4.25 14.98 3.44
N PRO A 45 5.01 14.69 2.36
CA PRO A 45 5.01 15.49 1.13
C PRO A 45 3.70 15.45 0.35
N THR A 46 2.81 14.51 0.67
CA THR A 46 1.53 14.28 -0.03
C THR A 46 0.32 14.78 0.76
N THR A 47 0.52 15.21 2.01
CA THR A 47 -0.59 15.56 2.90
C THR A 47 -1.41 16.74 2.41
N GLY A 48 -2.73 16.50 2.26
CA GLY A 48 -3.74 17.49 1.89
C GLY A 48 -3.69 17.94 0.43
N LEU A 49 -3.14 17.09 -0.44
CA LEU A 49 -3.24 17.23 -1.88
C LEU A 49 -4.52 16.55 -2.40
N ASP A 50 -5.06 17.08 -3.48
CA ASP A 50 -6.14 16.40 -4.20
C ASP A 50 -5.60 15.19 -5.01
N PRO A 51 -6.48 14.27 -5.49
CA PRO A 51 -6.06 13.05 -6.18
C PRO A 51 -5.16 13.30 -7.40
N ASN A 52 -5.38 14.35 -8.16
CA ASN A 52 -4.58 14.66 -9.34
C ASN A 52 -3.17 15.13 -8.93
N GLN A 53 -3.11 16.03 -7.95
CA GLN A 53 -1.85 16.50 -7.38
C GLN A 53 -1.04 15.37 -6.74
N LEU A 54 -1.70 14.39 -6.09
CA LEU A 54 -1.05 13.19 -5.55
C LEU A 54 -0.35 12.38 -6.64
N ILE A 55 -1.01 12.14 -7.77
CA ILE A 55 -0.43 11.41 -8.89
C ILE A 55 0.83 12.12 -9.41
N GLU A 56 0.76 13.43 -9.55
CA GLU A 56 1.88 14.23 -10.05
C GLU A 56 3.07 14.27 -9.10
N ILE A 57 2.84 14.45 -7.79
CA ILE A 57 3.89 14.46 -6.76
C ILE A 57 4.54 13.07 -6.64
N ARG A 58 3.77 11.98 -6.66
CA ARG A 58 4.31 10.61 -6.66
C ARG A 58 5.22 10.36 -7.86
N LYS A 59 4.79 10.81 -9.05
CA LYS A 59 5.60 10.70 -10.26
C LYS A 59 6.91 11.48 -10.11
N LEU A 60 6.85 12.69 -9.60
CA LEU A 60 8.01 13.54 -9.36
C LEU A 60 8.98 12.90 -8.35
N ILE A 61 8.50 12.42 -7.22
CA ILE A 61 9.31 11.71 -6.20
C ILE A 61 10.00 10.50 -6.83
N ARG A 62 9.29 9.68 -7.61
CA ARG A 62 9.87 8.52 -8.30
C ARG A 62 10.95 8.89 -9.32
N GLU A 63 10.77 9.98 -10.05
CA GLU A 63 11.79 10.45 -11.00
C GLU A 63 13.07 10.90 -10.28
N ILE A 64 12.93 11.64 -9.18
CA ILE A 64 14.06 12.07 -8.36
C ILE A 64 14.75 10.85 -7.70
N ALA A 65 13.99 9.85 -7.27
CA ALA A 65 14.51 8.64 -6.64
C ALA A 65 15.37 7.76 -7.56
N LYS A 66 15.35 7.98 -8.87
CA LYS A 66 16.24 7.27 -9.81
C LYS A 66 17.70 7.64 -9.62
N GLU A 67 17.98 8.86 -9.15
CA GLU A 67 19.33 9.40 -9.02
C GLU A 67 19.70 9.70 -7.57
N LYS A 68 18.72 9.76 -6.66
CA LYS A 68 18.90 10.20 -5.28
C LYS A 68 18.26 9.22 -4.28
N THR A 69 18.82 9.16 -3.08
CA THR A 69 18.18 8.46 -1.98
C THR A 69 17.11 9.35 -1.34
N ILE A 70 15.87 8.86 -1.25
CA ILE A 70 14.77 9.61 -0.63
C ILE A 70 14.32 8.91 0.64
N LEU A 71 14.35 9.62 1.77
CA LEU A 71 13.69 9.23 3.00
C LEU A 71 12.38 9.99 3.13
N LEU A 72 11.26 9.26 3.14
CA LEU A 72 9.92 9.80 3.15
C LEU A 72 9.21 9.42 4.46
N SER A 73 8.70 10.40 5.21
CA SER A 73 7.76 10.13 6.29
C SER A 73 6.32 10.21 5.79
N THR A 74 5.49 9.28 6.21
CA THR A 74 4.04 9.33 5.97
C THR A 74 3.28 8.38 6.89
N HIS A 75 2.04 8.71 7.18
CA HIS A 75 1.09 7.83 7.88
C HIS A 75 0.09 7.16 6.91
N ILE A 76 0.22 7.41 5.60
CA ILE A 76 -0.70 6.91 4.58
C ILE A 76 -0.08 5.70 3.88
N MET A 77 -0.51 4.49 4.22
CA MET A 77 0.07 3.24 3.67
C MET A 77 0.00 3.16 2.14
N LYS A 78 -1.05 3.72 1.52
CA LYS A 78 -1.17 3.80 0.05
C LYS A 78 -0.06 4.65 -0.60
N GLU A 79 0.50 5.62 0.12
CA GLU A 79 1.67 6.40 -0.35
C GLU A 79 2.92 5.54 -0.31
N VAL A 80 3.12 4.80 0.80
CA VAL A 80 4.24 3.87 0.93
C VAL A 80 4.23 2.86 -0.22
N GLU A 81 3.09 2.22 -0.47
CA GLU A 81 2.93 1.26 -1.57
C GLU A 81 3.16 1.85 -2.96
N ALA A 82 2.87 3.15 -3.11
CA ALA A 82 2.95 3.84 -4.37
C ALA A 82 4.37 4.31 -4.73
N VAL A 83 5.21 4.68 -3.76
CA VAL A 83 6.49 5.35 -4.03
C VAL A 83 7.72 4.74 -3.36
N CYS A 84 7.57 3.87 -2.34
CA CYS A 84 8.68 3.34 -1.58
C CYS A 84 9.09 1.93 -2.03
N ASP A 85 10.40 1.63 -1.94
CA ASP A 85 10.95 0.29 -2.16
C ASP A 85 11.24 -0.42 -0.83
N ARG A 86 11.45 0.37 0.23
CA ARG A 86 11.79 -0.10 1.59
C ARG A 86 10.95 0.65 2.62
N VAL A 87 10.57 -0.03 3.68
CA VAL A 87 9.72 0.50 4.74
C VAL A 87 10.41 0.33 6.09
N ILE A 88 10.44 1.42 6.84
CA ILE A 88 10.89 1.48 8.22
C ILE A 88 9.67 1.82 9.08
N ILE A 89 9.30 0.94 10.02
CA ILE A 89 8.19 1.17 10.94
C ILE A 89 8.74 1.52 12.32
N ILE A 90 8.33 2.68 12.82
CA ILE A 90 8.69 3.17 14.16
C ILE A 90 7.42 3.22 15.02
N ASN A 91 7.46 2.64 16.21
CA ASN A 91 6.39 2.69 17.20
C ASN A 91 6.96 3.07 18.56
N LYS A 92 6.39 4.08 19.22
CA LYS A 92 6.84 4.59 20.53
C LYS A 92 8.36 4.90 20.62
N GLY A 93 8.95 5.32 19.50
CA GLY A 93 10.38 5.64 19.40
C GLY A 93 11.28 4.42 19.12
N GLU A 94 10.75 3.23 19.01
CA GLU A 94 11.48 2.01 18.70
C GLU A 94 11.29 1.58 17.25
N LEU A 95 12.35 1.03 16.66
CA LEU A 95 12.34 0.44 15.33
C LEU A 95 11.65 -0.93 15.39
N VAL A 96 10.43 -1.03 14.85
CA VAL A 96 9.63 -2.27 14.86
C VAL A 96 9.89 -3.12 13.63
N ALA A 97 10.11 -2.50 12.48
CA ALA A 97 10.44 -3.20 11.25
C ALA A 97 11.32 -2.35 10.33
N ASP A 98 12.19 -3.03 9.59
CA ASP A 98 13.01 -2.47 8.50
C ASP A 98 13.10 -3.54 7.41
N LYS A 99 12.29 -3.40 6.35
CA LYS A 99 12.13 -4.43 5.31
C LYS A 99 11.91 -3.82 3.93
N LYS A 100 12.26 -4.55 2.89
CA LYS A 100 11.84 -4.22 1.53
C LYS A 100 10.33 -4.41 1.39
N LEU A 101 9.70 -3.55 0.59
CA LEU A 101 8.26 -3.62 0.35
C LEU A 101 7.84 -4.95 -0.31
N GLU A 102 8.70 -5.51 -1.17
CA GLU A 102 8.51 -6.82 -1.79
C GLU A 102 8.42 -7.93 -0.75
N GLU A 103 9.33 -7.95 0.24
CA GLU A 103 9.34 -8.94 1.32
C GLU A 103 8.05 -8.89 2.18
N LEU A 104 7.46 -7.70 2.31
CA LEU A 104 6.20 -7.53 3.01
C LEU A 104 4.99 -8.00 2.19
N ARG A 105 5.11 -7.99 0.86
CA ARG A 105 4.08 -8.48 -0.07
C ARG A 105 4.15 -9.99 -0.30
N GLU A 106 5.35 -10.57 -0.20
CA GLU A 106 5.63 -12.00 -0.36
C GLU A 106 5.36 -12.80 0.92
N ALA A 107 4.57 -12.28 1.87
CA ALA A 107 4.10 -13.09 2.98
C ALA A 107 3.55 -14.42 2.42
N GLU A 108 4.08 -15.55 2.89
CA GLU A 108 3.73 -16.92 2.45
C GLU A 108 2.23 -17.23 2.56
N GLU A 109 1.47 -16.32 3.14
CA GLU A 109 0.03 -16.42 3.33
C GLU A 109 -0.72 -15.51 2.37
N GLN A 110 -1.77 -16.04 1.77
CA GLN A 110 -2.75 -15.25 1.03
C GLN A 110 -4.13 -15.35 1.66
N ILE A 111 -4.87 -14.26 1.59
CA ILE A 111 -6.26 -14.20 2.03
C ILE A 111 -7.14 -14.17 0.78
N ILE A 112 -8.06 -15.13 0.69
CA ILE A 112 -9.11 -15.15 -0.34
C ILE A 112 -10.42 -14.77 0.32
N GLU A 113 -11.06 -13.72 -0.18
CA GLU A 113 -12.44 -13.39 0.15
C GLU A 113 -13.36 -14.04 -0.86
N VAL A 114 -14.32 -14.80 -0.37
CA VAL A 114 -15.34 -15.47 -1.20
C VAL A 114 -16.71 -15.22 -0.62
N GLU A 115 -17.68 -14.94 -1.51
CA GLU A 115 -19.09 -14.92 -1.19
C GLU A 115 -19.79 -16.08 -1.93
N PHE A 116 -20.50 -16.89 -1.16
CA PHE A 116 -21.33 -17.98 -1.71
C PHE A 116 -22.81 -17.58 -1.73
N ASP A 117 -23.62 -18.35 -2.47
CA ASP A 117 -25.08 -18.19 -2.50
C ASP A 117 -25.78 -18.81 -1.27
N TYR A 118 -25.04 -19.61 -0.46
CA TYR A 118 -25.51 -20.23 0.78
C TYR A 118 -24.49 -20.15 1.89
N ARG A 119 -24.96 -20.31 3.11
CA ARG A 119 -24.09 -20.43 4.29
C ARG A 119 -23.33 -21.74 4.25
N VAL A 120 -22.02 -21.67 4.39
CA VAL A 120 -21.11 -22.81 4.45
C VAL A 120 -20.54 -22.91 5.85
N GLU A 121 -20.45 -24.13 6.41
CA GLU A 121 -19.79 -24.33 7.69
C GLU A 121 -18.28 -24.13 7.55
N GLU A 122 -17.68 -23.37 8.46
CA GLU A 122 -16.25 -23.07 8.42
C GLU A 122 -15.38 -24.34 8.44
N GLN A 123 -15.83 -25.39 9.15
CA GLN A 123 -15.17 -26.69 9.19
C GLN A 123 -15.03 -27.34 7.81
N LEU A 124 -16.01 -27.14 6.92
CA LEU A 124 -15.95 -27.65 5.55
C LEU A 124 -14.91 -26.89 4.71
N LEU A 125 -14.86 -25.56 4.88
CA LEU A 125 -13.87 -24.72 4.21
C LEU A 125 -12.44 -25.00 4.71
N GLN A 126 -12.28 -25.37 5.97
CA GLN A 126 -10.99 -25.77 6.55
C GLN A 126 -10.40 -27.05 5.96
N GLN A 127 -11.21 -27.87 5.27
CA GLN A 127 -10.73 -29.09 4.62
C GLN A 127 -10.00 -28.85 3.30
N MET A 128 -10.08 -27.64 2.73
CA MET A 128 -9.32 -27.32 1.54
C MET A 128 -7.81 -27.33 1.81
N PRO A 129 -6.99 -27.71 0.81
CA PRO A 129 -5.55 -27.79 0.98
C PRO A 129 -4.94 -26.43 1.29
N ASN A 130 -3.95 -26.42 2.21
CA ASN A 130 -3.20 -25.24 2.64
C ASN A 130 -4.03 -24.14 3.36
N VAL A 131 -5.24 -24.44 3.82
CA VAL A 131 -6.01 -23.51 4.65
C VAL A 131 -5.39 -23.43 6.03
N SER A 132 -5.04 -22.20 6.47
CA SER A 132 -4.55 -21.89 7.81
C SER A 132 -5.71 -21.46 8.72
N THR A 133 -6.55 -20.53 8.24
CA THR A 133 -7.70 -20.03 9.00
C THR A 133 -8.89 -19.73 8.09
N VAL A 134 -10.09 -19.86 8.63
CA VAL A 134 -11.34 -19.44 8.01
C VAL A 134 -12.07 -18.51 8.96
N LYS A 135 -12.60 -17.42 8.44
CA LYS A 135 -13.39 -16.45 9.20
C LYS A 135 -14.60 -16.01 8.39
N ASN A 136 -15.80 -16.16 8.97
CA ASN A 136 -16.99 -15.53 8.41
C ASN A 136 -16.98 -14.03 8.75
N THR A 137 -17.05 -13.17 7.75
CA THR A 137 -17.02 -11.70 7.91
C THR A 137 -18.42 -11.09 7.93
N GLY A 138 -19.45 -11.89 7.64
CA GLY A 138 -20.86 -11.52 7.67
C GLY A 138 -21.65 -12.18 6.56
N GLY A 139 -22.88 -12.59 6.83
CA GLY A 139 -23.72 -13.26 5.85
C GLY A 139 -23.07 -14.53 5.30
N PHE A 140 -22.89 -14.58 3.98
CA PHE A 140 -22.26 -15.70 3.27
C PHE A 140 -20.85 -15.37 2.77
N VAL A 141 -20.22 -14.34 3.33
CA VAL A 141 -18.87 -13.89 2.98
C VAL A 141 -17.85 -14.50 3.94
N TYR A 142 -16.80 -15.10 3.39
CA TYR A 142 -15.73 -15.76 4.13
C TYR A 142 -14.37 -15.21 3.71
N GLU A 143 -13.51 -15.00 4.69
CA GLU A 143 -12.08 -14.80 4.48
C GLU A 143 -11.35 -16.11 4.80
N ILE A 144 -10.66 -16.65 3.82
CA ILE A 144 -9.92 -17.90 3.92
C ILE A 144 -8.44 -17.58 3.75
N THR A 145 -7.65 -17.84 4.78
CA THR A 145 -6.20 -17.68 4.75
C THR A 145 -5.55 -19.00 4.34
N PHE A 146 -4.69 -18.94 3.35
CA PHE A 146 -3.91 -20.07 2.85
C PHE A 146 -2.41 -19.86 3.13
N GLY A 147 -1.73 -20.86 3.67
CA GLY A 147 -0.29 -20.87 3.93
C GLY A 147 0.51 -21.21 2.66
N THR A 148 0.28 -20.47 1.58
CA THR A 148 1.00 -20.65 0.31
C THR A 148 0.97 -19.38 -0.54
N SER A 149 2.01 -19.16 -1.31
CA SER A 149 2.09 -18.07 -2.30
C SER A 149 1.35 -18.38 -3.61
N LYS A 150 1.05 -19.68 -3.88
CA LYS A 150 0.31 -20.12 -5.07
C LYS A 150 -1.13 -19.57 -5.02
N ASP A 151 -1.62 -19.03 -6.14
CA ASP A 151 -3.00 -18.53 -6.23
C ASP A 151 -4.02 -19.65 -5.95
N MET A 152 -4.74 -19.52 -4.84
CA MET A 152 -5.74 -20.50 -4.38
C MET A 152 -7.17 -20.19 -4.82
N ARG A 153 -7.42 -19.14 -5.61
CA ARG A 153 -8.75 -18.85 -6.15
C ARG A 153 -9.32 -20.00 -6.98
N PRO A 154 -8.53 -20.69 -7.85
CA PRO A 154 -9.01 -21.88 -8.55
C PRO A 154 -9.47 -22.97 -7.58
N THR A 155 -8.72 -23.23 -6.52
CA THR A 155 -9.07 -24.25 -5.51
C THR A 155 -10.38 -23.92 -4.79
N VAL A 156 -10.61 -22.63 -4.46
CA VAL A 156 -11.87 -22.18 -3.85
C VAL A 156 -13.03 -22.32 -4.84
N PHE A 157 -12.80 -22.04 -6.11
CA PHE A 157 -13.80 -22.19 -7.16
C PHE A 157 -14.18 -23.67 -7.37
N ASP A 158 -13.19 -24.58 -7.47
CA ASP A 158 -13.40 -26.00 -7.60
C ASP A 158 -14.15 -26.58 -6.40
N PHE A 159 -13.77 -26.15 -5.18
CA PHE A 159 -14.50 -26.50 -3.96
C PHE A 159 -15.97 -26.10 -4.01
N ALA A 160 -16.27 -24.87 -4.47
CA ALA A 160 -17.63 -24.41 -4.62
C ALA A 160 -18.41 -25.28 -5.62
N HIS A 161 -17.79 -25.58 -6.75
CA HIS A 161 -18.38 -26.42 -7.79
C HIS A 161 -18.73 -27.82 -7.26
N ASP A 162 -17.79 -28.47 -6.59
CA ASP A 162 -17.93 -29.83 -6.06
C ASP A 162 -19.03 -29.93 -4.97
N ASN A 163 -19.21 -28.83 -4.22
CA ASN A 163 -20.24 -28.73 -3.19
C ASN A 163 -21.55 -28.10 -3.68
N LYS A 164 -21.71 -27.90 -5.00
CA LYS A 164 -22.91 -27.32 -5.65
C LYS A 164 -23.27 -25.92 -5.15
N LEU A 165 -22.24 -25.15 -4.73
CA LEU A 165 -22.35 -23.75 -4.33
C LEU A 165 -22.10 -22.85 -5.55
N LYS A 166 -22.74 -21.68 -5.57
CA LYS A 166 -22.40 -20.63 -6.53
C LYS A 166 -21.49 -19.62 -5.86
N THR A 167 -20.41 -19.30 -6.53
CA THR A 167 -19.50 -18.22 -6.12
C THR A 167 -20.04 -16.90 -6.66
N LEU A 168 -20.48 -16.01 -5.78
CA LEU A 168 -21.00 -14.69 -6.12
C LEU A 168 -19.88 -13.66 -6.25
N GLN A 169 -18.88 -13.77 -5.37
CA GLN A 169 -17.68 -12.97 -5.41
C GLN A 169 -16.46 -13.84 -5.06
N LEU A 170 -15.34 -13.59 -5.71
CA LEU A 170 -14.07 -14.26 -5.41
C LEU A 170 -12.92 -13.29 -5.67
N SER A 171 -12.24 -12.88 -4.61
CA SER A 171 -11.12 -11.93 -4.72
C SER A 171 -9.96 -12.33 -3.81
N ARG A 172 -8.74 -12.05 -4.27
CA ARG A 172 -7.56 -12.15 -3.43
C ARG A 172 -7.41 -10.83 -2.68
N LYS A 173 -7.45 -10.88 -1.35
CA LYS A 173 -7.02 -9.77 -0.49
C LYS A 173 -5.50 -9.91 -0.29
N ASN A 174 -4.75 -8.98 -0.79
CA ASN A 174 -3.37 -8.88 -0.34
C ASN A 174 -3.38 -8.43 1.13
N LYS A 175 -2.52 -9.01 1.98
CA LYS A 175 -2.22 -8.36 3.26
C LYS A 175 -1.75 -6.95 2.90
N ASN A 176 -2.59 -5.95 3.15
CA ASN A 176 -2.21 -4.58 2.91
C ASN A 176 -1.23 -4.13 4.00
N LEU A 177 -0.40 -3.16 3.71
CA LEU A 177 0.52 -2.61 4.70
C LEU A 177 -0.18 -2.12 5.96
N GLU A 178 -1.45 -1.71 5.87
CA GLU A 178 -2.26 -1.26 7.01
C GLU A 178 -2.49 -2.39 8.03
N SER A 179 -2.79 -3.62 7.55
CA SER A 179 -2.98 -4.77 8.44
C SER A 179 -1.66 -5.20 9.08
N LEU A 180 -0.56 -5.18 8.32
CA LEU A 180 0.79 -5.46 8.84
C LEU A 180 1.22 -4.40 9.85
N PHE A 181 0.99 -3.12 9.56
CA PHE A 181 1.27 -2.03 10.48
C PHE A 181 0.50 -2.20 11.78
N THR A 182 -0.80 -2.52 11.71
CA THR A 182 -1.64 -2.74 12.89
C THR A 182 -1.14 -3.95 13.71
N GLU A 183 -0.78 -5.05 13.05
CA GLU A 183 -0.23 -6.24 13.72
C GLU A 183 1.09 -5.95 14.43
N LEU A 184 2.01 -5.25 13.78
CA LEU A 184 3.33 -4.92 14.32
C LEU A 184 3.26 -3.89 15.45
N THR A 185 2.31 -2.96 15.39
CA THR A 185 2.16 -1.91 16.40
C THR A 185 1.29 -2.30 17.58
N SER A 186 0.43 -3.32 17.44
CA SER A 186 -0.40 -3.84 18.54
C SER A 186 0.32 -4.84 19.44
N LYS A 187 1.41 -5.45 19.00
CA LYS A 187 2.22 -6.40 19.77
C LYS A 187 3.35 -5.74 20.59
N ALA A 188 3.52 -4.43 20.46
CA ALA A 188 4.61 -3.67 21.11
C ALA A 188 4.13 -2.84 22.33
#